data_b772659b524fcd0895bed0d05c9a66ae
#
_entry.id   b772659b524fcd0895bed0d05c9a66ae
#
_cell.length_a   1.000
_cell.length_b   1.000
_cell.length_c   1.000
_cell.angle_alpha   90.00
_cell.angle_beta   90.00
_cell.angle_gamma   90.00
#
_symmetry.space_group_name_H-M   'P 1'
#
loop_
_entity.id
_entity.type
_entity.pdbx_description
1 polymer ?
#
loop_
_entity_poly.entity_id
_entity_poly.type
_entity_poly.pdbx_seq_one_letter_code
_entity_poly.pdbx_strand_id
1 'polypeptide(L)'
;TGNRSAFAELVTRRQTWIRNLMRRCCGDSTLADDLSQQVFMQAWRSIRQLHDAERFGPWLKRLAINMWLQHKRRNDPLRAADEHTDTNTSHQDQTSVGMDLDRALATLADEARLCIVLSYHERMTHAEIESLTGLPLGTVKSHIRRGTKKLQEELSAYAETAKEMK
;
A
#
# COMPACT_ATOMS: atom_id res chain seq x y z
N THR A 1 -18.54 -23.71 -10.74
CA THR A 1 -19.46 -22.58 -10.51
C THR A 1 -19.01 -21.87 -9.25
N GLY A 2 -18.31 -20.71 -9.39
CA GLY A 2 -17.91 -19.90 -8.25
C GLY A 2 -19.14 -19.42 -7.48
N ASN A 3 -19.19 -19.70 -6.18
CA ASN A 3 -20.27 -19.26 -5.32
C ASN A 3 -20.13 -17.72 -5.12
N ARG A 4 -20.94 -16.93 -5.84
CA ARG A 4 -20.94 -15.47 -5.73
C ARG A 4 -21.17 -15.00 -4.30
N SER A 5 -22.04 -15.67 -3.55
CA SER A 5 -22.33 -15.31 -2.17
C SER A 5 -21.11 -15.52 -1.26
N ALA A 6 -20.43 -16.65 -1.38
CA ALA A 6 -19.21 -16.91 -0.62
C ALA A 6 -18.09 -15.91 -0.97
N PHE A 7 -17.94 -15.54 -2.24
CA PHE A 7 -16.95 -14.53 -2.61
C PHE A 7 -17.32 -13.13 -2.10
N ALA A 8 -18.61 -12.76 -2.15
CA ALA A 8 -19.07 -11.49 -1.59
C ALA A 8 -18.76 -11.39 -0.08
N GLU A 9 -18.92 -12.48 0.65
CA GLU A 9 -18.53 -12.55 2.06
C GLU A 9 -17.02 -12.36 2.26
N LEU A 10 -16.19 -13.01 1.45
CA LEU A 10 -14.74 -12.81 1.47
C LEU A 10 -14.37 -11.35 1.19
N VAL A 11 -15.00 -10.71 0.21
CA VAL A 11 -14.80 -9.28 -0.07
C VAL A 11 -15.17 -8.44 1.14
N THR A 12 -16.36 -8.64 1.73
CA THR A 12 -16.82 -7.91 2.91
C THR A 12 -15.83 -8.02 4.07
N ARG A 13 -15.28 -9.21 4.32
CA ARG A 13 -14.30 -9.44 5.40
C ARG A 13 -12.92 -8.83 5.13
N ARG A 14 -12.55 -8.63 3.86
CA ARG A 14 -11.18 -8.22 3.48
C ARG A 14 -11.09 -6.82 2.86
N GLN A 15 -12.20 -6.19 2.47
CA GLN A 15 -12.19 -4.92 1.77
C GLN A 15 -11.52 -3.79 2.58
N THR A 16 -11.81 -3.68 3.87
CA THR A 16 -11.20 -2.66 4.73
C THR A 16 -9.69 -2.82 4.82
N TRP A 17 -9.21 -4.06 4.97
CA TRP A 17 -7.78 -4.33 5.03
C TRP A 17 -7.08 -3.98 3.72
N ILE A 18 -7.61 -4.42 2.57
CA ILE A 18 -7.01 -4.13 1.26
C ILE A 18 -7.05 -2.63 0.96
N ARG A 19 -8.16 -1.95 1.25
CA ARG A 19 -8.27 -0.50 1.09
C ARG A 19 -7.22 0.25 1.93
N ASN A 20 -7.05 -0.11 3.19
CA ASN A 20 -6.05 0.49 4.07
C ASN A 20 -4.62 0.20 3.59
N LEU A 21 -4.34 -1.01 3.14
CA LEU A 21 -3.05 -1.37 2.54
C LEU A 21 -2.76 -0.50 1.32
N MET A 22 -3.72 -0.39 0.39
CA MET A 22 -3.56 0.43 -0.82
C MET A 22 -3.39 1.91 -0.49
N ARG A 23 -4.18 2.49 0.43
CA ARG A 23 -4.03 3.88 0.87
C ARG A 23 -2.62 4.19 1.36
N ARG A 24 -2.06 3.32 2.20
CA ARG A 24 -0.70 3.48 2.71
C ARG A 24 0.37 3.31 1.62
N CYS A 25 0.17 2.41 0.67
CA CYS A 25 1.11 2.21 -0.44
C CYS A 25 1.03 3.34 -1.48
N CYS A 26 -0.17 3.77 -1.84
CA CYS A 26 -0.37 4.77 -2.91
C CYS A 26 -0.11 6.20 -2.43
N GLY A 27 -0.45 6.53 -1.16
CA GLY A 27 -0.45 7.90 -0.67
C GLY A 27 -1.58 8.77 -1.26
N ASP A 28 -2.46 8.19 -2.06
CA ASP A 28 -3.63 8.80 -2.70
C ASP A 28 -4.84 7.91 -2.46
N SER A 29 -5.92 8.49 -1.89
CA SER A 29 -7.12 7.75 -1.51
C SER A 29 -7.96 7.32 -2.72
N THR A 30 -8.03 8.14 -3.75
CA THR A 30 -8.80 7.85 -4.97
C THR A 30 -8.15 6.69 -5.72
N LEU A 31 -6.85 6.77 -5.96
CA LEU A 31 -6.08 5.70 -6.57
C LEU A 31 -6.16 4.40 -5.74
N ALA A 32 -6.09 4.51 -4.42
CA ALA A 32 -6.19 3.35 -3.53
C ALA A 32 -7.56 2.65 -3.63
N ASP A 33 -8.64 3.41 -3.73
CA ASP A 33 -9.98 2.87 -3.90
C ASP A 33 -10.14 2.18 -5.25
N ASP A 34 -9.64 2.79 -6.34
CA ASP A 34 -9.65 2.20 -7.68
C ASP A 34 -8.83 0.91 -7.74
N LEU A 35 -7.61 0.91 -7.22
CA LEU A 35 -6.78 -0.29 -7.18
C LEU A 35 -7.39 -1.39 -6.30
N SER A 36 -8.02 -1.03 -5.18
CA SER A 36 -8.71 -2.00 -4.32
C SER A 36 -9.86 -2.70 -5.04
N GLN A 37 -10.65 -1.97 -5.82
CA GLN A 37 -11.69 -2.57 -6.66
C GLN A 37 -11.09 -3.52 -7.71
N GLN A 38 -10.04 -3.08 -8.41
CA GLN A 38 -9.35 -3.91 -9.40
C GLN A 38 -8.76 -5.18 -8.78
N VAL A 39 -8.22 -5.10 -7.55
CA VAL A 39 -7.73 -6.28 -6.80
C VAL A 39 -8.83 -7.32 -6.62
N PHE A 40 -10.03 -6.91 -6.18
CA PHE A 40 -11.13 -7.86 -6.00
C PHE A 40 -11.70 -8.37 -7.32
N MET A 41 -11.72 -7.56 -8.37
CA MET A 41 -12.09 -8.03 -9.71
C MET A 41 -11.10 -9.10 -10.22
N GLN A 42 -9.80 -8.87 -10.04
CA GLN A 42 -8.78 -9.83 -10.42
C GLN A 42 -8.82 -11.08 -9.52
N ALA A 43 -9.06 -10.90 -8.22
CA ALA A 43 -9.23 -12.01 -7.29
C ALA A 43 -10.40 -12.91 -7.71
N TRP A 44 -11.54 -12.34 -8.09
CA TRP A 44 -12.67 -13.11 -8.62
C TRP A 44 -12.32 -13.96 -9.85
N ARG A 45 -11.54 -13.38 -10.78
CA ARG A 45 -11.13 -14.07 -12.00
C ARG A 45 -10.16 -15.23 -11.74
N SER A 46 -9.29 -15.09 -10.71
CA SER A 46 -8.19 -16.02 -10.47
C SER A 46 -8.33 -16.87 -9.20
N ILE A 47 -9.41 -16.71 -8.42
CA ILE A 47 -9.62 -17.45 -7.17
C ILE A 47 -9.63 -18.98 -7.36
N ARG A 48 -10.00 -19.46 -8.55
CA ARG A 48 -9.98 -20.88 -8.87
C ARG A 48 -8.57 -21.49 -8.91
N GLN A 49 -7.54 -20.67 -9.04
CA GLN A 49 -6.13 -21.07 -9.00
C GLN A 49 -5.62 -21.23 -7.57
N LEU A 50 -6.39 -20.77 -6.60
CA LEU A 50 -6.05 -20.91 -5.19
C LEU A 50 -6.54 -22.29 -4.69
N HIS A 51 -5.61 -23.20 -4.47
CA HIS A 51 -5.90 -24.57 -4.01
C HIS A 51 -6.04 -24.67 -2.51
N ASP A 52 -5.54 -23.68 -1.75
CA ASP A 52 -5.52 -23.65 -0.31
C ASP A 52 -6.21 -22.40 0.22
N ALA A 53 -7.36 -22.59 0.88
CA ALA A 53 -8.16 -21.49 1.41
C ALA A 53 -7.44 -20.69 2.52
N GLU A 54 -6.53 -21.32 3.28
CA GLU A 54 -5.76 -20.66 4.34
C GLU A 54 -4.77 -19.65 3.74
N ARG A 55 -4.34 -19.85 2.52
CA ARG A 55 -3.45 -18.94 1.78
C ARG A 55 -4.16 -17.77 1.11
N PHE A 56 -5.47 -17.64 1.24
CA PHE A 56 -6.22 -16.55 0.61
C PHE A 56 -5.71 -15.16 1.02
N GLY A 57 -5.44 -14.92 2.30
CA GLY A 57 -4.92 -13.64 2.78
C GLY A 57 -3.56 -13.27 2.17
N PRO A 58 -2.52 -14.12 2.32
CA PRO A 58 -1.21 -13.88 1.69
C PRO A 58 -1.28 -13.75 0.17
N TRP A 59 -2.11 -14.54 -0.49
CA TRP A 59 -2.31 -14.48 -1.94
C TRP A 59 -2.97 -13.16 -2.37
N LEU A 60 -4.02 -12.72 -1.67
CA LEU A 60 -4.71 -11.46 -1.95
C LEU A 60 -3.79 -10.25 -1.73
N LYS A 61 -2.95 -10.28 -0.68
CA LYS A 61 -1.90 -9.27 -0.45
C LYS A 61 -0.94 -9.18 -1.62
N ARG A 62 -0.39 -10.33 -2.05
CA ARG A 62 0.53 -10.37 -3.20
C ARG A 62 -0.13 -9.82 -4.46
N LEU A 63 -1.39 -10.14 -4.69
CA LEU A 63 -2.16 -9.61 -5.82
C LEU A 63 -2.27 -8.09 -5.74
N ALA A 64 -2.62 -7.55 -4.57
CA ALA A 64 -2.74 -6.11 -4.34
C ALA A 64 -1.42 -5.37 -4.58
N ILE A 65 -0.32 -5.85 -4.03
CA ILE A 65 1.00 -5.23 -4.20
C ILE A 65 1.46 -5.31 -5.66
N ASN A 66 1.25 -6.45 -6.34
CA ASN A 66 1.58 -6.59 -7.75
C ASN A 66 0.80 -5.61 -8.64
N MET A 67 -0.48 -5.36 -8.34
CA MET A 67 -1.29 -4.38 -9.07
C MET A 67 -0.76 -2.95 -8.86
N TRP A 68 -0.38 -2.59 -7.64
CA TRP A 68 0.23 -1.30 -7.38
C TRP A 68 1.59 -1.14 -8.11
N LEU A 69 2.45 -2.16 -8.07
CA LEU A 69 3.73 -2.16 -8.79
C LEU A 69 3.54 -2.05 -10.31
N GLN A 70 2.53 -2.72 -10.87
CA GLN A 70 2.19 -2.61 -12.30
C GLN A 70 1.68 -1.20 -12.64
N HIS A 71 0.84 -0.61 -11.79
CA HIS A 71 0.38 0.76 -11.96
C HIS A 71 1.57 1.74 -11.97
N LYS A 72 2.49 1.61 -11.02
CA LYS A 72 3.72 2.43 -10.96
C LYS A 72 4.56 2.30 -12.23
N ARG A 73 4.78 1.08 -12.72
CA ARG A 73 5.58 0.85 -13.94
C ARG A 73 4.93 1.44 -15.20
N ARG A 74 3.61 1.48 -15.26
CA ARG A 74 2.88 2.09 -16.40
C ARG A 74 2.98 3.61 -16.38
N ASN A 75 2.99 4.20 -15.20
CA ASN A 75 3.03 5.65 -14.98
C ASN A 75 4.44 6.18 -14.70
N ASP A 76 5.49 5.39 -14.96
CA ASP A 76 6.88 5.83 -14.83
C ASP A 76 7.22 6.79 -15.98
N PRO A 77 7.61 8.07 -15.67
CA PRO A 77 7.89 9.09 -16.68
C PRO A 77 9.01 8.71 -17.66
N LEU A 78 9.93 7.83 -17.26
CA LEU A 78 10.99 7.31 -18.14
C LEU A 78 10.45 6.37 -19.24
N ARG A 79 9.23 5.87 -19.10
CA ARG A 79 8.53 5.07 -20.11
C ARG A 79 7.41 5.83 -20.84
N ALA A 80 6.89 6.88 -20.21
CA ALA A 80 5.86 7.76 -20.75
C ALA A 80 6.51 9.02 -21.29
N ALA A 81 7.13 8.94 -22.48
CA ALA A 81 7.56 10.14 -23.20
C ALA A 81 6.39 11.01 -23.70
N ASP A 82 5.15 10.63 -23.35
CA ASP A 82 3.94 11.41 -23.64
C ASP A 82 2.92 11.24 -22.53
N GLU A 83 2.51 12.38 -21.94
CA GLU A 83 1.43 12.64 -20.99
C GLU A 83 1.82 12.88 -19.53
N HIS A 84 1.83 14.18 -19.20
CA HIS A 84 1.84 14.71 -17.85
C HIS A 84 0.50 14.49 -17.16
N THR A 85 0.51 13.95 -15.94
CA THR A 85 -0.60 14.12 -15.01
C THR A 85 -0.07 14.35 -13.61
N ASP A 86 -0.24 15.56 -13.12
CA ASP A 86 -0.02 15.98 -11.74
C ASP A 86 -0.99 15.24 -10.80
N THR A 87 -0.47 14.50 -9.82
CA THR A 87 -1.29 13.87 -8.80
C THR A 87 -1.51 14.82 -7.64
N ASN A 88 -2.68 15.41 -7.61
CA ASN A 88 -3.18 16.23 -6.51
C ASN A 88 -3.65 15.33 -5.35
N THR A 89 -3.14 15.60 -4.15
CA THR A 89 -3.46 14.88 -2.92
C THR A 89 -4.81 15.36 -2.38
N SER A 90 -5.85 14.56 -2.50
CA SER A 90 -7.14 14.85 -1.84
C SER A 90 -7.24 14.12 -0.51
N HIS A 91 -7.43 14.91 0.55
CA HIS A 91 -7.63 14.45 1.92
C HIS A 91 -9.09 14.16 2.21
N GLN A 92 -9.41 13.01 2.78
CA GLN A 92 -10.71 12.76 3.39
C GLN A 92 -10.58 12.02 4.73
N ASP A 93 -11.33 12.51 5.68
CA ASP A 93 -11.50 12.21 7.10
C ASP A 93 -11.15 10.81 7.62
N GLN A 94 -10.16 10.78 8.52
CA GLN A 94 -9.94 9.70 9.49
C GLN A 94 -9.45 10.29 10.80
N THR A 95 -9.65 9.59 11.92
CA THR A 95 -9.19 9.95 13.28
C THR A 95 -7.79 10.56 13.28
N SER A 96 -7.57 11.63 14.03
CA SER A 96 -6.39 12.52 13.96
C SER A 96 -5.03 11.79 13.92
N VAL A 97 -4.84 10.76 14.72
CA VAL A 97 -3.57 10.00 14.79
C VAL A 97 -3.32 9.17 13.52
N GLY A 98 -4.38 8.60 12.91
CA GLY A 98 -4.26 7.87 11.64
C GLY A 98 -3.92 8.79 10.48
N MET A 99 -4.45 10.02 10.48
CA MET A 99 -4.15 11.05 9.49
C MET A 99 -2.69 11.52 9.55
N ASP A 100 -2.13 11.65 10.74
CA ASP A 100 -0.75 12.09 10.92
C ASP A 100 0.24 11.05 10.38
N LEU A 101 -0.02 9.75 10.61
CA LEU A 101 0.79 8.68 10.06
C LEU A 101 0.67 8.59 8.53
N ASP A 102 -0.53 8.67 7.98
CA ASP A 102 -0.75 8.61 6.54
C ASP A 102 -0.12 9.81 5.82
N ARG A 103 -0.17 11.01 6.43
CA ARG A 103 0.55 12.21 5.94
C ARG A 103 2.07 12.02 6.00
N ALA A 104 2.59 11.54 7.12
CA ALA A 104 4.03 11.28 7.24
C ALA A 104 4.51 10.23 6.24
N LEU A 105 3.73 9.16 6.00
CA LEU A 105 4.02 8.18 4.96
C LEU A 105 4.01 8.80 3.55
N ALA A 106 3.11 9.74 3.27
CA ALA A 106 3.02 10.42 1.99
C ALA A 106 4.27 11.28 1.65
N THR A 107 5.04 11.71 2.67
CA THR A 107 6.30 12.44 2.44
C THR A 107 7.46 11.57 1.96
N LEU A 108 7.30 10.25 2.04
CA LEU A 108 8.32 9.29 1.59
C LEU A 108 8.22 9.04 0.08
N ALA A 109 9.37 8.79 -0.54
CA ALA A 109 9.39 8.23 -1.89
C ALA A 109 8.62 6.89 -1.92
N ASP A 110 7.95 6.61 -3.02
CA ASP A 110 7.04 5.47 -3.16
C ASP A 110 7.65 4.13 -2.77
N GLU A 111 8.89 3.86 -3.18
CA GLU A 111 9.58 2.61 -2.86
C GLU A 111 9.92 2.50 -1.37
N ALA A 112 10.35 3.61 -0.75
CA ALA A 112 10.62 3.64 0.68
C ALA A 112 9.33 3.47 1.49
N ARG A 113 8.25 4.14 1.09
CA ARG A 113 6.91 4.00 1.67
C ARG A 113 6.42 2.56 1.57
N LEU A 114 6.51 1.94 0.39
CA LEU A 114 6.15 0.54 0.19
C LEU A 114 6.94 -0.39 1.12
N CYS A 115 8.26 -0.27 1.16
CA CYS A 115 9.11 -1.11 2.02
C CYS A 115 8.73 -0.98 3.51
N ILE A 116 8.42 0.22 3.97
CA ILE A 116 7.99 0.47 5.35
C ILE A 116 6.62 -0.14 5.62
N VAL A 117 5.65 0.08 4.74
CA VAL A 117 4.30 -0.49 4.89
C VAL A 117 4.37 -2.01 4.93
N LEU A 118 5.13 -2.64 4.04
CA LEU A 118 5.26 -4.10 4.01
C LEU A 118 5.99 -4.64 5.24
N SER A 119 7.02 -3.95 5.73
CA SER A 119 7.79 -4.39 6.90
C SER A 119 7.01 -4.22 8.21
N TYR A 120 6.48 -3.03 8.48
CA TYR A 120 5.88 -2.72 9.78
C TYR A 120 4.39 -3.03 9.85
N HIS A 121 3.63 -2.75 8.81
CA HIS A 121 2.19 -2.98 8.81
C HIS A 121 1.84 -4.43 8.44
N GLU A 122 2.49 -4.97 7.42
CA GLU A 122 2.24 -6.32 6.93
C GLU A 122 3.17 -7.38 7.54
N ARG A 123 4.12 -6.95 8.37
CA ARG A 123 5.06 -7.79 9.11
C ARG A 123 5.87 -8.75 8.22
N MET A 124 6.18 -8.31 7.01
CA MET A 124 7.01 -9.06 6.08
C MET A 124 8.49 -8.93 6.43
N THR A 125 9.22 -10.01 6.27
CA THR A 125 10.69 -10.00 6.34
C THR A 125 11.28 -9.27 5.13
N HIS A 126 12.51 -8.79 5.25
CA HIS A 126 13.19 -8.10 4.15
C HIS A 126 13.34 -9.01 2.91
N ALA A 127 13.55 -10.33 3.12
CA ALA A 127 13.64 -11.30 2.03
C ALA A 127 12.28 -11.49 1.30
N GLU A 128 11.17 -11.50 2.04
CA GLU A 128 9.85 -11.55 1.44
C GLU A 128 9.53 -10.28 0.65
N ILE A 129 9.96 -9.10 1.16
CA ILE A 129 9.81 -7.82 0.45
C ILE A 129 10.65 -7.84 -0.83
N GLU A 130 11.90 -8.28 -0.79
CA GLU A 130 12.76 -8.46 -1.97
C GLU A 130 12.07 -9.37 -3.00
N SER A 131 11.61 -10.55 -2.58
CA SER A 131 10.91 -11.50 -3.46
C SER A 131 9.64 -10.93 -4.09
N LEU A 132 8.90 -10.10 -3.35
CA LEU A 132 7.64 -9.53 -3.82
C LEU A 132 7.84 -8.33 -4.74
N THR A 133 8.79 -7.45 -4.40
CA THR A 133 8.99 -6.16 -5.09
C THR A 133 10.02 -6.23 -6.21
N GLY A 134 10.96 -7.19 -6.14
CA GLY A 134 12.12 -7.27 -7.02
C GLY A 134 13.23 -6.28 -6.66
N LEU A 135 13.09 -5.54 -5.56
CA LEU A 135 14.16 -4.64 -5.06
C LEU A 135 15.26 -5.47 -4.39
N PRO A 136 16.55 -5.19 -4.66
CA PRO A 136 17.64 -5.88 -3.97
C PRO A 136 17.56 -5.76 -2.44
N LEU A 137 17.93 -6.78 -1.68
CA LEU A 137 17.83 -6.83 -0.22
C LEU A 137 18.52 -5.63 0.46
N GLY A 138 19.68 -5.21 -0.05
CA GLY A 138 20.39 -4.02 0.44
C GLY A 138 19.58 -2.73 0.24
N THR A 139 18.87 -2.63 -0.87
CA THR A 139 17.97 -1.51 -1.18
C THR A 139 16.77 -1.51 -0.26
N VAL A 140 16.13 -2.66 -0.03
CA VAL A 140 15.01 -2.81 0.93
C VAL A 140 15.44 -2.35 2.33
N LYS A 141 16.55 -2.85 2.85
CA LYS A 141 17.10 -2.45 4.16
C LYS A 141 17.38 -0.94 4.23
N SER A 142 17.94 -0.38 3.17
CA SER A 142 18.27 1.04 3.08
C SER A 142 17.01 1.91 3.08
N HIS A 143 15.98 1.53 2.31
CA HIS A 143 14.69 2.22 2.29
C HIS A 143 14.00 2.18 3.65
N ILE A 144 13.96 1.03 4.32
CA ILE A 144 13.38 0.90 5.64
C ILE A 144 14.13 1.78 6.65
N ARG A 145 15.45 1.71 6.72
CA ARG A 145 16.25 2.49 7.67
C ARG A 145 16.08 4.00 7.49
N ARG A 146 16.26 4.48 6.24
CA ARG A 146 16.14 5.92 5.94
C ARG A 146 14.73 6.44 6.09
N GLY A 147 13.75 5.66 5.63
CA GLY A 147 12.36 6.05 5.73
C GLY A 147 11.86 6.06 7.18
N THR A 148 12.26 5.09 8.02
CA THR A 148 11.94 5.10 9.45
C THR A 148 12.51 6.33 10.15
N LYS A 149 13.76 6.70 9.84
CA LYS A 149 14.37 7.92 10.40
C LYS A 149 13.56 9.17 10.01
N LYS A 150 13.21 9.31 8.73
CA LYS A 150 12.41 10.44 8.25
C LYS A 150 11.04 10.50 8.92
N LEU A 151 10.35 9.34 9.07
CA LEU A 151 9.07 9.29 9.78
C LEU A 151 9.19 9.69 11.25
N GLN A 152 10.26 9.30 11.94
CA GLN A 152 10.50 9.70 13.32
C GLN A 152 10.68 11.22 13.45
N GLU A 153 11.42 11.83 12.52
CA GLU A 153 11.64 13.28 12.48
C GLU A 153 10.32 14.02 12.25
N GLU A 154 9.52 13.60 11.26
CA GLU A 154 8.21 14.17 10.95
C GLU A 154 7.22 14.04 12.12
N LEU A 155 7.08 12.85 12.70
CA LEU A 155 6.15 12.61 13.80
C LEU A 155 6.57 13.33 15.10
N SER A 156 7.87 13.52 15.33
CA SER A 156 8.36 14.31 16.48
C SER A 156 7.99 15.78 16.33
N ALA A 157 8.14 16.36 15.15
CA ALA A 157 7.74 17.73 14.86
C ALA A 157 6.23 17.95 15.08
N TYR A 158 5.40 16.99 14.68
CA TYR A 158 3.95 17.02 14.95
C TYR A 158 3.62 16.98 16.45
N ALA A 159 4.34 16.16 17.22
CA ALA A 159 4.11 16.03 18.66
C ALA A 159 4.47 17.34 19.43
N GLU A 160 5.46 18.07 18.97
CA GLU A 160 5.84 19.38 19.54
C GLU A 160 4.79 20.46 19.20
N THR A 161 4.38 20.56 17.94
CA THR A 161 3.35 21.51 17.49
C THR A 161 2.01 21.28 18.19
N ALA A 162 1.62 20.03 18.41
CA ALA A 162 0.39 19.68 19.12
C ALA A 162 0.42 20.03 20.61
N LYS A 163 1.61 20.14 21.24
CA LYS A 163 1.79 20.59 22.63
C LYS A 163 1.71 22.12 22.77
N GLU A 164 2.16 22.86 21.74
CA GLU A 164 2.13 24.33 21.74
C GLU A 164 0.72 24.89 21.50
N MET A 165 -0.19 24.11 20.89
CA MET A 165 -1.58 24.50 20.64
C MET A 165 -2.55 24.21 21.80
N LYS A 166 -2.10 23.72 22.94
CA LYS A 166 -2.91 23.37 24.12
C LYS A 166 -2.68 24.32 25.26
#